data_564cc09d9c6dc30aaea60b803bd588e9
#
_entry.id   564cc09d9c6dc30aaea60b803bd588e9
#
_cell.length_a   1.000
_cell.length_b   1.000
_cell.length_c   1.000
_cell.angle_alpha   90.00
_cell.angle_beta   90.00
_cell.angle_gamma   90.00
#
_symmetry.space_group_name_H-M   'P 1'
#
loop_
_entity.id
_entity.type
_entity.pdbx_description
1 polymer ?
#
loop_
_entity_poly.entity_id
_entity_poly.type
_entity_poly.pdbx_seq_one_letter_code
_entity_poly.pdbx_strand_id
1 'polypeptide(L)'
;MNDLTVVNLSNYASPEIIETSNKKWVSFGADNAYFSYLIQRYEGSPTNNAIINSISLMIYGRGLDALNSNKKPEQYAQMISLFKTDMVRKVSHDLKLLGQCAMQVIYSKDRKTIARVDHIAVENLRAEKCNDKGEIEAYYYSDNWSKVKNVDSTLRIPSFGFSKENIEILYVKPYRAGYKYYSSPDYAGCLEWCETEQLVSNFHLNNTMNSFSPNTLIQ
;
A
#
# COMPACT_ATOMS: atom_id res chain seq x y z
N MET A 1 37.48 26.18 12.61
CA MET A 1 36.05 26.35 12.77
C MET A 1 35.43 25.06 12.28
N ASN A 2 34.91 24.23 13.22
CA ASN A 2 34.26 22.99 12.82
C ASN A 2 32.83 23.32 12.38
N ASP A 3 32.55 23.12 11.11
CA ASP A 3 31.19 23.21 10.59
C ASP A 3 30.34 22.16 11.31
N LEU A 4 29.42 22.61 12.13
CA LEU A 4 28.36 21.78 12.68
C LEU A 4 27.45 21.40 11.50
N THR A 5 27.56 20.16 11.05
CA THR A 5 26.62 19.61 10.05
C THR A 5 25.31 19.37 10.79
N VAL A 6 24.38 20.30 10.66
CA VAL A 6 23.00 20.10 11.12
C VAL A 6 22.37 19.10 10.17
N VAL A 7 22.21 17.86 10.63
CA VAL A 7 21.38 16.88 9.94
C VAL A 7 19.93 17.32 10.13
N ASN A 8 19.32 17.84 9.09
CA ASN A 8 17.88 18.05 9.05
C ASN A 8 17.22 16.67 9.12
N LEU A 9 16.70 16.33 10.28
CA LEU A 9 15.76 15.21 10.43
C LEU A 9 14.52 15.57 9.60
N SER A 10 14.22 14.77 8.60
CA SER A 10 13.07 15.00 7.74
C SER A 10 11.80 15.04 8.58
N ASN A 11 11.18 16.21 8.68
CA ASN A 11 9.86 16.31 9.27
C ASN A 11 8.89 15.44 8.44
N TYR A 12 8.14 14.54 9.10
CA TYR A 12 7.05 13.82 8.45
C TYR A 12 6.10 14.86 7.84
N ALA A 13 6.06 14.90 6.53
CA ALA A 13 5.05 15.64 5.80
C ALA A 13 3.98 14.65 5.34
N SER A 14 2.71 15.00 5.51
CA SER A 14 1.60 14.26 4.93
C SER A 14 1.88 14.06 3.43
N PRO A 15 1.70 12.86 2.89
CA PRO A 15 2.02 12.61 1.49
C PRO A 15 1.18 13.50 0.59
N GLU A 16 1.86 14.26 -0.25
CA GLU A 16 1.17 15.08 -1.25
C GLU A 16 0.53 14.20 -2.32
N ILE A 17 -0.71 14.52 -2.66
CA ILE A 17 -1.43 13.92 -3.78
C ILE A 17 -1.30 14.88 -4.96
N ILE A 18 -0.44 14.55 -5.92
CA ILE A 18 -0.06 15.45 -7.00
C ILE A 18 -0.78 15.09 -8.29
N GLU A 19 -1.74 15.93 -8.69
CA GLU A 19 -2.34 15.91 -10.02
C GLU A 19 -1.48 16.75 -10.99
N THR A 20 -0.75 16.10 -11.86
CA THR A 20 0.03 16.78 -12.90
C THR A 20 -0.76 16.82 -14.20
N SER A 21 -0.83 17.99 -14.87
CA SER A 21 -1.59 18.15 -16.12
C SER A 21 -1.17 17.16 -17.22
N ASN A 22 0.11 16.85 -17.30
CA ASN A 22 0.68 15.97 -18.34
C ASN A 22 0.60 14.47 -18.03
N LYS A 23 0.12 14.06 -16.84
CA LYS A 23 -0.02 12.64 -16.45
C LYS A 23 -1.49 12.29 -16.36
N LYS A 24 -1.88 11.10 -16.82
CA LYS A 24 -3.24 10.58 -16.69
C LYS A 24 -3.52 10.01 -15.30
N TRP A 25 -2.48 9.58 -14.59
CA TRP A 25 -2.57 9.08 -13.22
C TRP A 25 -2.23 10.15 -12.19
N VAL A 26 -2.64 9.94 -10.97
CA VAL A 26 -2.35 10.79 -9.82
C VAL A 26 -1.19 10.19 -9.03
N SER A 27 -0.14 10.98 -8.78
CA SER A 27 1.01 10.55 -7.99
C SER A 27 0.69 10.54 -6.50
N PHE A 28 1.31 9.62 -5.74
CA PHE A 28 1.15 9.51 -4.30
C PHE A 28 2.48 9.75 -3.59
N GLY A 29 2.59 10.91 -2.93
CA GLY A 29 3.81 11.41 -2.32
C GLY A 29 4.78 12.03 -3.32
N ALA A 30 5.84 12.66 -2.81
CA ALA A 30 6.94 13.17 -3.61
C ALA A 30 7.52 12.05 -4.49
N ASP A 31 7.76 12.33 -5.75
CA ASP A 31 8.29 11.38 -6.74
C ASP A 31 7.47 10.08 -6.88
N ASN A 32 6.19 10.11 -6.46
CA ASN A 32 5.31 8.93 -6.50
C ASN A 32 5.78 7.76 -5.61
N ALA A 33 6.53 8.02 -4.55
CA ALA A 33 7.28 7.05 -3.77
C ALA A 33 6.67 6.72 -2.39
N TYR A 34 5.47 7.22 -2.06
CA TYR A 34 4.92 7.04 -0.71
C TYR A 34 4.72 5.58 -0.30
N PHE A 35 4.28 4.71 -1.21
CA PHE A 35 4.19 3.27 -0.91
C PHE A 35 5.55 2.65 -0.59
N SER A 36 6.57 2.99 -1.37
CA SER A 36 7.95 2.52 -1.10
C SER A 36 8.47 3.03 0.23
N TYR A 37 8.14 4.27 0.60
CA TYR A 37 8.48 4.82 1.91
C TYR A 37 7.82 4.02 3.06
N LEU A 38 6.54 3.69 2.95
CA LEU A 38 5.83 2.88 3.96
C LEU A 38 6.48 1.49 4.12
N ILE A 39 6.81 0.84 3.00
CA ILE A 39 7.48 -0.47 3.00
C ILE A 39 8.86 -0.37 3.66
N GLN A 40 9.64 0.66 3.35
CA GLN A 40 10.95 0.89 3.98
C GLN A 40 10.84 1.09 5.50
N ARG A 41 9.82 1.85 5.97
CA ARG A 41 9.56 2.03 7.41
C ARG A 41 9.16 0.72 8.09
N TYR A 42 8.39 -0.12 7.41
CA TYR A 42 8.04 -1.45 7.90
C TYR A 42 9.25 -2.38 7.98
N GLU A 43 10.11 -2.40 6.97
CA GLU A 43 11.31 -3.25 6.95
C GLU A 43 12.40 -2.74 7.90
N GLY A 44 12.52 -1.43 8.09
CA GLY A 44 13.56 -0.82 8.89
C GLY A 44 13.28 -0.75 10.40
N SER A 45 12.02 -0.92 10.83
CA SER A 45 11.62 -0.88 12.23
C SER A 45 11.13 -2.25 12.71
N PRO A 46 11.91 -2.98 13.52
CA PRO A 46 11.51 -4.28 14.07
C PRO A 46 10.20 -4.23 14.84
N THR A 47 9.98 -3.17 15.62
CA THR A 47 8.74 -2.98 16.41
C THR A 47 7.54 -2.80 15.51
N ASN A 48 7.63 -1.91 14.52
CA ASN A 48 6.55 -1.67 13.56
C ASN A 48 6.24 -2.93 12.73
N ASN A 49 7.28 -3.63 12.29
CA ASN A 49 7.15 -4.90 11.57
C ASN A 49 6.36 -5.94 12.38
N ALA A 50 6.75 -6.18 13.63
CA ALA A 50 6.10 -7.14 14.51
C ALA A 50 4.62 -6.77 14.76
N ILE A 51 4.32 -5.48 14.99
CA ILE A 51 2.96 -4.99 15.23
C ILE A 51 2.09 -5.15 13.99
N ILE A 52 2.57 -4.72 12.81
CA ILE A 52 1.82 -4.83 11.56
C ILE A 52 1.51 -6.28 11.23
N ASN A 53 2.49 -7.19 11.34
CA ASN A 53 2.30 -8.60 11.11
C ASN A 53 1.26 -9.20 12.07
N SER A 54 1.37 -8.89 13.35
CA SER A 54 0.46 -9.40 14.38
C SER A 54 -0.97 -8.91 14.13
N ILE A 55 -1.17 -7.62 13.85
CA ILE A 55 -2.49 -7.06 13.59
C ILE A 55 -3.07 -7.60 12.28
N SER A 56 -2.25 -7.75 11.23
CA SER A 56 -2.69 -8.34 9.95
C SER A 56 -3.21 -9.78 10.13
N LEU A 57 -2.54 -10.57 10.98
CA LEU A 57 -3.00 -11.91 11.34
C LEU A 57 -4.29 -11.87 12.16
N MET A 58 -4.46 -10.90 13.06
CA MET A 58 -5.71 -10.72 13.82
C MET A 58 -6.87 -10.31 12.91
N ILE A 59 -6.65 -9.43 11.93
CA ILE A 59 -7.66 -9.04 10.93
C ILE A 59 -8.08 -10.26 10.12
N TYR A 60 -7.13 -11.05 9.68
CA TYR A 60 -7.41 -12.27 8.94
C TYR A 60 -8.18 -13.30 9.80
N GLY A 61 -7.79 -13.46 11.08
CA GLY A 61 -8.42 -14.37 12.04
C GLY A 61 -8.49 -15.82 11.53
N ARG A 62 -9.72 -16.32 11.36
CA ARG A 62 -10.00 -17.65 10.78
C ARG A 62 -10.27 -17.60 9.27
N GLY A 63 -10.11 -16.45 8.63
CA GLY A 63 -10.49 -16.22 7.24
C GLY A 63 -11.94 -15.78 7.11
N LEU A 64 -12.46 -15.87 5.89
CA LEU A 64 -13.84 -15.50 5.60
C LEU A 64 -14.79 -16.62 6.08
N ASP A 65 -15.85 -16.22 6.76
CA ASP A 65 -16.93 -17.10 7.19
C ASP A 65 -18.29 -16.40 6.96
N ALA A 66 -19.37 -17.16 6.98
CA ALA A 66 -20.72 -16.65 6.81
C ALA A 66 -21.67 -17.21 7.87
N LEU A 67 -22.35 -16.31 8.58
CA LEU A 67 -23.32 -16.67 9.63
C LEU A 67 -24.42 -17.60 9.15
N ASN A 68 -24.76 -17.57 7.86
CA ASN A 68 -25.81 -18.36 7.24
C ASN A 68 -25.27 -19.48 6.32
N SER A 69 -24.02 -19.92 6.52
CA SER A 69 -23.38 -20.97 5.71
C SER A 69 -24.23 -22.23 5.60
N ASN A 70 -24.84 -22.67 6.71
CA ASN A 70 -25.72 -23.83 6.74
C ASN A 70 -27.03 -23.65 5.95
N LYS A 71 -27.55 -22.42 5.83
CA LYS A 71 -28.79 -22.12 5.09
C LYS A 71 -28.57 -21.94 3.59
N LYS A 72 -27.35 -21.57 3.20
CA LYS A 72 -26.97 -21.26 1.80
C LYS A 72 -25.61 -21.88 1.45
N PRO A 73 -25.48 -23.20 1.48
CA PRO A 73 -24.19 -23.89 1.33
C PRO A 73 -23.56 -23.67 -0.04
N GLU A 74 -24.35 -23.55 -1.11
CA GLU A 74 -23.83 -23.29 -2.46
C GLU A 74 -23.19 -21.89 -2.56
N GLN A 75 -23.83 -20.87 -1.99
CA GLN A 75 -23.28 -19.51 -1.98
C GLN A 75 -22.03 -19.41 -1.12
N TYR A 76 -22.00 -20.14 0.00
CA TYR A 76 -20.82 -20.23 0.85
C TYR A 76 -19.66 -20.90 0.13
N ALA A 77 -19.89 -22.04 -0.54
CA ALA A 77 -18.88 -22.71 -1.35
C ALA A 77 -18.34 -21.81 -2.47
N GLN A 78 -19.21 -21.06 -3.13
CA GLN A 78 -18.82 -20.09 -4.15
C GLN A 78 -17.94 -18.97 -3.55
N MET A 79 -18.30 -18.41 -2.41
CA MET A 79 -17.51 -17.41 -1.71
C MET A 79 -16.10 -17.95 -1.39
N ILE A 80 -15.98 -19.13 -0.80
CA ILE A 80 -14.68 -19.74 -0.47
C ILE A 80 -13.85 -20.04 -1.71
N SER A 81 -14.49 -20.42 -2.82
CA SER A 81 -13.78 -20.69 -4.08
C SER A 81 -13.21 -19.43 -4.73
N LEU A 82 -13.91 -18.30 -4.60
CA LEU A 82 -13.49 -17.01 -5.14
C LEU A 82 -12.42 -16.34 -4.27
N PHE A 83 -12.60 -16.37 -2.93
CA PHE A 83 -11.72 -15.70 -1.97
C PHE A 83 -10.80 -16.69 -1.29
N LYS A 84 -9.75 -17.08 -1.99
CA LYS A 84 -8.75 -18.04 -1.45
C LYS A 84 -8.04 -17.47 -0.22
N THR A 85 -7.71 -18.35 0.72
CA THR A 85 -7.02 -18.04 1.98
C THR A 85 -5.79 -17.14 1.80
N ASP A 86 -4.91 -17.47 0.85
CA ASP A 86 -3.70 -16.69 0.58
C ASP A 86 -4.02 -15.26 0.11
N MET A 87 -5.02 -15.11 -0.75
CA MET A 87 -5.49 -13.82 -1.23
C MET A 87 -6.01 -12.95 -0.08
N VAL A 88 -6.85 -13.51 0.80
CA VAL A 88 -7.42 -12.79 1.95
C VAL A 88 -6.31 -12.34 2.92
N ARG A 89 -5.28 -13.16 3.14
CA ARG A 89 -4.11 -12.78 3.95
C ARG A 89 -3.37 -11.60 3.36
N LYS A 90 -3.09 -11.62 2.05
CA LYS A 90 -2.41 -10.51 1.35
C LYS A 90 -3.21 -9.22 1.43
N VAL A 91 -4.52 -9.28 1.18
CA VAL A 91 -5.43 -8.13 1.31
C VAL A 91 -5.43 -7.56 2.72
N SER A 92 -5.47 -8.43 3.76
CA SER A 92 -5.41 -7.98 5.16
C SER A 92 -4.08 -7.32 5.50
N HIS A 93 -2.99 -7.83 4.96
CA HIS A 93 -1.65 -7.27 5.17
C HIS A 93 -1.50 -5.90 4.49
N ASP A 94 -1.90 -5.79 3.21
CA ASP A 94 -1.85 -4.51 2.48
C ASP A 94 -2.71 -3.45 3.15
N LEU A 95 -3.92 -3.82 3.58
CA LEU A 95 -4.82 -2.89 4.28
C LEU A 95 -4.18 -2.34 5.56
N LYS A 96 -3.45 -3.17 6.32
CA LYS A 96 -2.78 -2.71 7.53
C LYS A 96 -1.50 -1.96 7.23
N LEU A 97 -0.65 -2.47 6.34
CA LEU A 97 0.65 -1.86 6.01
C LEU A 97 0.51 -0.57 5.21
N LEU A 98 -0.31 -0.59 4.15
CA LEU A 98 -0.42 0.50 3.18
C LEU A 98 -1.67 1.38 3.36
N GLY A 99 -2.57 0.99 4.29
CA GLY A 99 -3.81 1.69 4.56
C GLY A 99 -4.88 1.50 3.48
N GLN A 100 -4.64 0.65 2.49
CA GLN A 100 -5.50 0.38 1.35
C GLN A 100 -5.08 -0.93 0.68
N CYS A 101 -6.00 -1.54 -0.04
CA CYS A 101 -5.73 -2.79 -0.72
C CYS A 101 -6.48 -2.86 -2.05
N ALA A 102 -6.09 -3.76 -2.92
CA ALA A 102 -6.72 -3.93 -4.21
C ALA A 102 -6.87 -5.40 -4.59
N MET A 103 -7.92 -5.69 -5.35
CA MET A 103 -8.20 -7.01 -5.89
C MET A 103 -8.52 -6.88 -7.38
N GLN A 104 -8.04 -7.82 -8.15
CA GLN A 104 -8.39 -7.98 -9.55
C GLN A 104 -9.59 -8.91 -9.65
N VAL A 105 -10.69 -8.41 -10.21
CA VAL A 105 -11.91 -9.17 -10.46
C VAL A 105 -11.92 -9.59 -11.92
N ILE A 106 -11.98 -10.89 -12.16
CA ILE A 106 -11.98 -11.48 -13.50
C ILE A 106 -13.34 -12.12 -13.74
N TYR A 107 -14.03 -11.66 -14.77
CA TYR A 107 -15.33 -12.18 -15.19
C TYR A 107 -15.19 -13.37 -16.15
N SER A 108 -16.25 -14.17 -16.22
CA SER A 108 -16.43 -15.16 -17.28
C SER A 108 -16.49 -14.48 -18.67
N LYS A 109 -16.27 -15.25 -19.73
CA LYS A 109 -16.30 -14.70 -21.12
C LYS A 109 -17.63 -14.03 -21.48
N ASP A 110 -18.74 -14.56 -20.96
CA ASP A 110 -20.08 -14.00 -21.13
C ASP A 110 -20.43 -12.91 -20.12
N ARG A 111 -19.50 -12.61 -19.18
CA ARG A 111 -19.61 -11.62 -18.12
C ARG A 111 -20.82 -11.78 -17.18
N LYS A 112 -21.42 -12.93 -17.12
CA LYS A 112 -22.56 -13.19 -16.22
C LYS A 112 -22.14 -13.52 -14.80
N THR A 113 -20.93 -14.07 -14.62
CA THR A 113 -20.41 -14.50 -13.33
C THR A 113 -18.97 -14.02 -13.13
N ILE A 114 -18.57 -13.84 -11.89
CA ILE A 114 -17.16 -13.64 -11.52
C ILE A 114 -16.50 -15.01 -11.54
N ALA A 115 -15.50 -15.18 -12.38
CA ALA A 115 -14.77 -16.43 -12.53
C ALA A 115 -13.65 -16.55 -11.49
N ARG A 116 -13.00 -15.41 -11.12
CA ARG A 116 -11.86 -15.40 -10.23
C ARG A 116 -11.66 -14.03 -9.59
N VAL A 117 -11.18 -14.02 -8.36
CA VAL A 117 -10.72 -12.81 -7.67
C VAL A 117 -9.30 -13.06 -7.19
N ASP A 118 -8.37 -12.19 -7.54
CA ASP A 118 -6.97 -12.28 -7.15
C ASP A 118 -6.53 -11.02 -6.42
N HIS A 119 -5.58 -11.17 -5.52
CA HIS A 119 -4.87 -10.04 -4.95
C HIS A 119 -4.01 -9.37 -6.04
N ILE A 120 -3.99 -8.06 -6.03
CA ILE A 120 -3.04 -7.25 -6.80
C ILE A 120 -2.36 -6.27 -5.85
N ALA A 121 -1.03 -6.23 -5.93
CA ALA A 121 -0.22 -5.37 -5.08
C ALA A 121 -0.59 -3.90 -5.31
N VAL A 122 -1.11 -3.26 -4.26
CA VAL A 122 -1.68 -1.90 -4.37
C VAL A 122 -0.62 -0.85 -4.65
N GLU A 123 0.63 -1.09 -4.24
CA GLU A 123 1.78 -0.24 -4.56
C GLU A 123 2.09 -0.16 -6.05
N ASN A 124 1.63 -1.13 -6.83
CA ASN A 124 1.77 -1.15 -8.28
C ASN A 124 0.64 -0.41 -9.01
N LEU A 125 -0.35 0.08 -8.28
CA LEU A 125 -1.49 0.79 -8.84
C LEU A 125 -1.40 2.30 -8.61
N ARG A 126 -1.86 3.07 -9.61
CA ARG A 126 -2.09 4.52 -9.47
C ARG A 126 -3.47 4.86 -10.00
N ALA A 127 -4.18 5.69 -9.23
CA ALA A 127 -5.52 6.12 -9.60
C ALA A 127 -5.49 7.01 -10.84
N GLU A 128 -6.44 6.83 -11.75
CA GLU A 128 -6.75 7.78 -12.80
C GLU A 128 -7.32 9.06 -12.19
N LYS A 129 -7.18 10.18 -12.86
CA LYS A 129 -7.83 11.43 -12.44
C LYS A 129 -9.35 11.23 -12.41
N CYS A 130 -9.98 11.77 -11.38
CA CYS A 130 -11.43 11.71 -11.26
C CYS A 130 -12.11 12.36 -12.47
N ASN A 131 -13.27 11.82 -12.82
CA ASN A 131 -14.22 12.46 -13.72
C ASN A 131 -14.88 13.68 -13.06
N ASP A 132 -15.77 14.37 -13.81
CA ASP A 132 -16.50 15.55 -13.33
C ASP A 132 -17.40 15.25 -12.11
N LYS A 133 -17.75 13.98 -11.87
CA LYS A 133 -18.51 13.53 -10.70
C LYS A 133 -17.63 13.21 -9.48
N GLY A 134 -16.30 13.27 -9.63
CA GLY A 134 -15.36 12.95 -8.58
C GLY A 134 -15.08 11.45 -8.43
N GLU A 135 -15.43 10.61 -9.42
CA GLU A 135 -15.27 9.17 -9.41
C GLU A 135 -13.99 8.76 -10.15
N ILE A 136 -13.31 7.72 -9.67
CA ILE A 136 -12.12 7.13 -10.30
C ILE A 136 -12.58 6.01 -11.22
N GLU A 137 -12.46 6.20 -12.53
CA GLU A 137 -12.95 5.25 -13.53
C GLU A 137 -11.96 4.13 -13.82
N ALA A 138 -10.67 4.32 -13.55
CA ALA A 138 -9.64 3.31 -13.79
C ALA A 138 -8.41 3.48 -12.91
N TYR A 139 -7.57 2.47 -12.93
CA TYR A 139 -6.26 2.44 -12.30
C TYR A 139 -5.20 2.08 -13.33
N TYR A 140 -4.04 2.71 -13.22
CA TYR A 140 -2.87 2.40 -14.02
C TYR A 140 -1.97 1.44 -13.25
N TYR A 141 -1.58 0.34 -13.87
CA TYR A 141 -0.67 -0.65 -13.33
C TYR A 141 0.73 -0.48 -13.92
N SER A 142 1.73 -0.56 -13.06
CA SER A 142 3.13 -0.71 -13.43
C SER A 142 3.86 -1.50 -12.33
N ASP A 143 4.73 -2.40 -12.72
CA ASP A 143 5.61 -3.13 -11.83
C ASP A 143 6.74 -2.26 -11.24
N ASN A 144 7.05 -1.15 -11.91
CA ASN A 144 8.11 -0.23 -11.46
C ASN A 144 7.79 1.23 -11.81
N TRP A 145 7.18 1.93 -10.87
CA TRP A 145 6.81 3.34 -11.03
C TRP A 145 7.98 4.31 -11.15
N SER A 146 9.18 3.95 -10.68
CA SER A 146 10.37 4.81 -10.82
C SER A 146 10.87 4.90 -12.27
N LYS A 147 10.54 3.92 -13.10
CA LYS A 147 10.92 3.87 -14.52
C LYS A 147 9.86 4.41 -15.47
N VAL A 148 8.65 4.66 -14.96
CA VAL A 148 7.52 5.11 -15.79
C VAL A 148 7.71 6.57 -16.16
N LYS A 149 7.99 6.83 -17.44
CA LYS A 149 8.09 8.18 -18.01
C LYS A 149 6.82 8.57 -18.77
N ASN A 150 6.19 7.63 -19.47
CA ASN A 150 5.04 7.84 -20.34
C ASN A 150 3.90 6.88 -20.02
N VAL A 151 2.68 7.25 -20.42
CA VAL A 151 1.45 6.42 -20.24
C VAL A 151 1.55 5.08 -20.96
N ASP A 152 2.23 5.04 -22.10
CA ASP A 152 2.34 3.83 -22.92
C ASP A 152 3.10 2.68 -22.25
N SER A 153 3.83 2.98 -21.17
CA SER A 153 4.52 1.97 -20.34
C SER A 153 3.66 1.45 -19.18
N THR A 154 2.37 1.82 -19.12
CA THR A 154 1.44 1.44 -18.06
C THR A 154 0.21 0.75 -18.63
N LEU A 155 -0.35 -0.20 -17.88
CA LEU A 155 -1.60 -0.87 -18.23
C LEU A 155 -2.76 -0.17 -17.54
N ARG A 156 -3.70 0.38 -18.30
CA ARG A 156 -4.94 0.95 -17.76
C ARG A 156 -5.96 -0.17 -17.55
N ILE A 157 -6.45 -0.31 -16.32
CA ILE A 157 -7.45 -1.32 -15.95
C ILE A 157 -8.64 -0.57 -15.33
N PRO A 158 -9.88 -0.80 -15.80
CA PRO A 158 -11.04 -0.11 -15.28
C PRO A 158 -11.32 -0.45 -13.82
N SER A 159 -11.91 0.52 -13.11
CA SER A 159 -12.42 0.34 -11.76
C SER A 159 -13.66 -0.55 -11.78
N PHE A 160 -13.87 -1.30 -10.71
CA PHE A 160 -14.97 -2.22 -10.55
C PHE A 160 -16.33 -1.52 -10.76
N GLY A 161 -17.10 -2.04 -11.70
CA GLY A 161 -18.42 -1.53 -12.06
C GLY A 161 -18.45 -0.38 -13.07
N PHE A 162 -17.30 0.11 -13.55
CA PHE A 162 -17.23 1.21 -14.52
C PHE A 162 -17.08 0.76 -15.97
N SER A 163 -16.86 -0.51 -16.23
CA SER A 163 -16.58 -1.00 -17.56
C SER A 163 -17.37 -2.28 -17.89
N LYS A 164 -17.33 -2.66 -19.16
CA LYS A 164 -17.77 -3.98 -19.63
C LYS A 164 -16.58 -4.90 -19.96
N GLU A 165 -15.38 -4.55 -19.59
CA GLU A 165 -14.20 -5.38 -19.75
C GLU A 165 -14.23 -6.59 -18.80
N ASN A 166 -13.55 -7.66 -19.14
CA ASN A 166 -13.54 -8.88 -18.34
C ASN A 166 -12.64 -8.81 -17.12
N ILE A 167 -11.84 -7.76 -17.02
CA ILE A 167 -10.92 -7.54 -15.88
C ILE A 167 -11.17 -6.14 -15.33
N GLU A 168 -11.43 -6.07 -14.03
CA GLU A 168 -11.65 -4.83 -13.31
C GLU A 168 -10.88 -4.83 -11.99
N ILE A 169 -10.55 -3.64 -11.48
CA ILE A 169 -9.88 -3.45 -10.18
C ILE A 169 -10.91 -3.03 -9.13
N LEU A 170 -11.08 -3.86 -8.12
CA LEU A 170 -11.77 -3.49 -6.88
C LEU A 170 -10.73 -2.89 -5.92
N TYR A 171 -10.75 -1.57 -5.81
CA TYR A 171 -9.85 -0.81 -4.93
C TYR A 171 -10.57 -0.44 -3.65
N VAL A 172 -10.03 -0.86 -2.52
CA VAL A 172 -10.61 -0.65 -1.19
C VAL A 172 -9.70 0.27 -0.39
N LYS A 173 -10.24 1.38 0.05
CA LYS A 173 -9.57 2.32 0.94
C LYS A 173 -10.52 2.84 2.02
N PRO A 174 -10.12 2.89 3.29
CA PRO A 174 -10.86 3.56 4.34
C PRO A 174 -10.97 5.06 4.05
N TYR A 175 -12.07 5.67 4.50
CA TYR A 175 -12.19 7.12 4.47
C TYR A 175 -11.15 7.76 5.38
N ARG A 176 -10.45 8.75 4.84
CA ARG A 176 -9.55 9.62 5.60
C ARG A 176 -9.71 11.05 5.12
N ALA A 177 -9.95 11.96 6.05
CA ALA A 177 -10.10 13.39 5.74
C ALA A 177 -8.85 13.93 5.03
N GLY A 178 -9.05 14.71 3.97
CA GLY A 178 -7.96 15.26 3.15
C GLY A 178 -7.41 14.33 2.06
N TYR A 179 -7.85 13.07 2.01
CA TYR A 179 -7.39 12.10 1.02
C TYR A 179 -8.49 11.74 0.01
N LYS A 180 -8.36 12.21 -1.22
CA LYS A 180 -9.34 11.96 -2.30
C LYS A 180 -9.07 10.65 -3.03
N TYR A 181 -7.87 10.46 -3.54
CA TYR A 181 -7.49 9.34 -4.41
C TYR A 181 -7.01 8.13 -3.65
N TYR A 182 -6.24 8.35 -2.60
CA TYR A 182 -5.57 7.34 -1.80
C TYR A 182 -6.03 7.39 -0.35
N SER A 183 -5.51 6.50 0.47
CA SER A 183 -5.60 6.57 1.93
C SER A 183 -4.19 6.40 2.51
N SER A 184 -4.02 6.72 3.77
CA SER A 184 -2.78 6.50 4.50
C SER A 184 -3.07 5.52 5.64
N PRO A 185 -2.11 4.69 6.05
CA PRO A 185 -2.34 3.73 7.15
C PRO A 185 -2.69 4.44 8.45
N ASP A 186 -3.38 3.74 9.32
CA ASP A 186 -3.81 4.24 10.64
C ASP A 186 -2.64 4.57 11.56
N TYR A 187 -1.51 3.89 11.40
CA TYR A 187 -0.27 4.13 12.15
C TYR A 187 0.63 5.23 11.56
N ALA A 188 0.18 5.96 10.54
CA ALA A 188 1.01 6.98 9.87
C ALA A 188 1.61 8.03 10.81
N GLY A 189 0.96 8.33 11.95
CA GLY A 189 1.51 9.22 12.98
C GLY A 189 2.73 8.67 13.74
N CYS A 190 3.05 7.37 13.57
CA CYS A 190 4.19 6.74 14.22
C CYS A 190 5.41 6.58 13.27
N LEU A 191 5.32 7.04 12.03
CA LEU A 191 6.37 6.80 11.03
C LEU A 191 7.71 7.45 11.38
N GLU A 192 7.71 8.61 12.05
CA GLU A 192 8.92 9.24 12.56
C GLU A 192 9.61 8.41 13.65
N TRP A 193 8.82 7.75 14.51
CA TRP A 193 9.35 6.84 15.51
C TRP A 193 9.96 5.58 14.89
N CYS A 194 9.36 5.05 13.80
CA CYS A 194 9.93 3.95 13.05
C CYS A 194 11.29 4.32 12.44
N GLU A 195 11.41 5.54 11.94
CA GLU A 195 12.69 6.07 11.43
C GLU A 195 13.72 6.24 12.54
N THR A 196 13.30 6.80 13.69
CA THR A 196 14.17 6.96 14.86
C THR A 196 14.68 5.60 15.36
N GLU A 197 13.82 4.57 15.43
CA GLU A 197 14.23 3.21 15.82
C GLU A 197 15.30 2.66 14.88
N GLN A 198 15.13 2.83 13.57
CA GLN A 198 16.10 2.41 12.58
C GLN A 198 17.44 3.14 12.72
N LEU A 199 17.42 4.46 12.92
CA LEU A 199 18.64 5.27 13.10
C LEU A 199 19.39 4.89 14.38
N VAL A 200 18.69 4.69 15.49
CA VAL A 200 19.27 4.25 16.76
C VAL A 200 19.90 2.86 16.62
N SER A 201 19.19 1.94 15.98
CA SER A 201 19.72 0.60 15.70
C SER A 201 20.99 0.65 14.87
N ASN A 202 21.00 1.43 13.78
CA ASN A 202 22.18 1.60 12.92
C ASN A 202 23.35 2.25 13.69
N PHE A 203 23.08 3.23 14.55
CA PHE A 203 24.10 3.86 15.39
C PHE A 203 24.77 2.85 16.33
N HIS A 204 23.98 2.05 17.04
CA HIS A 204 24.53 1.02 17.95
C HIS A 204 25.29 -0.05 17.20
N LEU A 205 24.80 -0.49 16.04
CA LEU A 205 25.46 -1.47 15.19
C LEU A 205 26.84 -0.96 14.72
N ASN A 206 26.89 0.26 14.21
CA ASN A 206 28.13 0.89 13.75
C ASN A 206 29.15 1.06 14.90
N ASN A 207 28.69 1.50 16.09
CA ASN A 207 29.56 1.61 17.24
C ASN A 207 30.11 0.26 17.69
N THR A 208 29.29 -0.79 17.68
CA THR A 208 29.72 -2.15 18.03
C THR A 208 30.73 -2.67 17.01
N MET A 209 30.49 -2.49 15.72
CA MET A 209 31.39 -2.93 14.65
C MET A 209 32.73 -2.18 14.68
N ASN A 210 32.74 -0.91 15.03
CA ASN A 210 33.93 -0.06 15.14
C ASN A 210 34.60 -0.13 16.51
N SER A 211 34.31 -1.14 17.33
CA SER A 211 34.92 -1.39 18.65
C SER A 211 34.84 -0.20 19.61
N PHE A 212 33.72 0.57 19.57
CA PHE A 212 33.52 1.76 20.41
C PHE A 212 34.64 2.80 20.35
N SER A 213 35.32 2.93 19.23
CA SER A 213 36.37 3.95 19.06
C SER A 213 35.78 5.34 19.32
N PRO A 214 36.36 6.11 20.28
CA PRO A 214 35.83 7.45 20.56
C PRO A 214 36.03 8.38 19.36
N ASN A 215 34.97 9.04 18.93
CA ASN A 215 34.99 9.95 17.80
C ASN A 215 35.66 11.31 18.13
N THR A 216 36.13 11.51 19.36
CA THR A 216 36.74 12.79 19.80
C THR A 216 38.02 12.50 20.57
N LEU A 217 39.15 12.92 20.02
CA LEU A 217 40.40 13.10 20.72
C LEU A 217 40.41 14.52 21.29
N ILE A 218 40.41 14.65 22.62
CA ILE A 218 40.67 15.92 23.30
C ILE A 218 42.20 16.01 23.50
N GLN A 219 42.84 16.92 22.76
CA GLN A 219 44.22 17.33 23.00
C GLN A 219 44.24 18.48 24.01
#